data_ba4336983acb511cc90c882e7e88c4c6
#
_entry.id   ba4336983acb511cc90c882e7e88c4c6
#
_cell.length_a   1.000
_cell.length_b   1.000
_cell.length_c   1.000
_cell.angle_alpha   90.00
_cell.angle_beta   90.00
_cell.angle_gamma   90.00
#
_symmetry.space_group_name_H-M   'P 1'
#
loop_
_entity.id
_entity.type
_entity.pdbx_description
1 polymer ?
#
loop_
_entity_poly.entity_id
_entity_poly.type
_entity_poly.pdbx_seq_one_letter_code
_entity_poly.pdbx_strand_id
1 'polypeptide(L)'
;EQLDAALARGPKVFLFNNPSNPTGMVYTREEVAALADVLVKHPDTWIVTDDIYNRMLFDGLAYTNFVQARPELRERTVFVDSLSKTYGMPGWRVGFMAGPESVAQALTTLNSNHITNVHEVSIAAAIAALSGPQDVPAAKVREFEAKRDQVLAALAQIPGVVCPKPEGAFYVFPDIA
;
A
#
# COMPACT_ATOMS: atom_id res chain seq x y z
N GLU A 1 -2.62 12.53 18.01
CA GLU A 1 -1.82 13.69 18.48
C GLU A 1 -0.63 13.99 17.57
N GLN A 2 0.30 13.05 17.32
CA GLN A 2 1.50 13.29 16.48
C GLN A 2 1.13 13.70 15.06
N LEU A 3 0.21 13.00 14.41
CA LEU A 3 -0.26 13.32 13.06
C LEU A 3 -0.91 14.71 13.02
N ASP A 4 -1.77 15.01 13.98
CA ASP A 4 -2.47 16.30 14.07
C ASP A 4 -1.47 17.46 14.22
N ALA A 5 -0.49 17.31 15.10
CA ALA A 5 0.58 18.29 15.29
C ALA A 5 1.46 18.45 14.02
N ALA A 6 1.68 17.36 13.26
CA ALA A 6 2.41 17.43 12.00
C ALA A 6 1.61 18.16 10.92
N LEU A 7 0.31 17.86 10.82
CA LEU A 7 -0.59 18.47 9.84
C LEU A 7 -0.88 19.95 10.14
N ALA A 8 -0.88 20.35 11.42
CA ALA A 8 -1.03 21.75 11.82
C ALA A 8 0.10 22.66 11.28
N ARG A 9 1.23 22.08 10.86
CA ARG A 9 2.33 22.83 10.19
C ARG A 9 2.05 23.12 8.71
N GLY A 10 0.92 22.67 8.17
CA GLY A 10 0.48 22.93 6.81
C GLY A 10 1.22 22.17 5.70
N PRO A 11 1.55 20.87 5.86
CA PRO A 11 2.14 20.11 4.76
C PRO A 11 1.15 20.02 3.61
N LYS A 12 1.67 20.03 2.38
CA LYS A 12 0.83 19.93 1.18
C LYS A 12 0.37 18.51 0.91
N VAL A 13 1.16 17.51 1.31
CA VAL A 13 0.90 16.09 1.06
C VAL A 13 1.18 15.27 2.32
N PHE A 14 0.27 14.38 2.63
CA PHE A 14 0.46 13.27 3.56
C PHE A 14 0.62 12.00 2.75
N LEU A 15 1.79 11.36 2.85
CA LEU A 15 2.09 10.08 2.20
C LEU A 15 1.92 8.95 3.22
N PHE A 16 1.14 7.95 2.85
CA PHE A 16 0.83 6.79 3.70
C PHE A 16 1.08 5.49 2.94
N ASN A 17 1.80 4.55 3.56
CA ASN A 17 2.06 3.23 3.00
C ASN A 17 1.52 2.15 3.95
N ASN A 18 0.52 1.39 3.49
CA ASN A 18 -0.14 0.35 4.29
C ASN A 18 -0.59 -0.83 3.41
N PRO A 19 -0.13 -2.06 3.67
CA PRO A 19 0.94 -2.49 4.62
C PRO A 19 2.28 -1.81 4.38
N SER A 20 3.06 -1.63 5.44
CA SER A 20 4.26 -0.79 5.43
C SER A 20 5.50 -1.53 4.90
N ASN A 21 6.26 -0.86 4.06
CA ASN A 21 7.64 -1.17 3.75
C ASN A 21 8.53 -0.20 4.55
N PRO A 22 9.46 -0.65 5.42
CA PRO A 22 10.02 -2.01 5.49
C PRO A 22 9.45 -2.88 6.63
N THR A 23 8.53 -2.42 7.45
CA THR A 23 8.19 -3.08 8.72
C THR A 23 7.21 -4.25 8.60
N GLY A 24 6.43 -4.31 7.53
CA GLY A 24 5.35 -5.28 7.37
C GLY A 24 4.15 -5.07 8.31
N MET A 25 4.14 -3.95 9.04
CA MET A 25 3.02 -3.60 9.92
C MET A 25 1.80 -3.17 9.11
N VAL A 26 0.63 -3.46 9.66
CA VAL A 26 -0.68 -3.14 9.07
C VAL A 26 -1.48 -2.30 10.03
N TYR A 27 -2.04 -1.21 9.55
CA TYR A 27 -3.02 -0.43 10.31
C TYR A 27 -4.38 -1.12 10.24
N THR A 28 -4.98 -1.34 11.40
CA THR A 28 -6.33 -1.85 11.53
C THR A 28 -7.36 -0.86 10.96
N ARG A 29 -8.58 -1.32 10.74
CA ARG A 29 -9.69 -0.47 10.30
C ARG A 29 -9.94 0.70 11.25
N GLU A 30 -9.87 0.42 12.55
CA GLU A 30 -10.08 1.39 13.62
C GLU A 30 -8.96 2.45 13.64
N GLU A 31 -7.73 2.04 13.46
CA GLU A 31 -6.58 2.94 13.37
C GLU A 31 -6.62 3.80 12.11
N VAL A 32 -6.95 3.21 10.95
CA VAL A 32 -7.15 3.97 9.70
C VAL A 32 -8.29 4.99 9.87
N ALA A 33 -9.40 4.61 10.54
CA ALA A 33 -10.50 5.52 10.80
C ALA A 33 -10.08 6.66 11.73
N ALA A 34 -9.31 6.38 12.78
CA ALA A 34 -8.79 7.41 13.69
C ALA A 34 -7.84 8.38 12.99
N LEU A 35 -6.96 7.89 12.10
CA LEU A 35 -6.10 8.74 11.27
C LEU A 35 -6.94 9.57 10.28
N ALA A 36 -7.97 8.98 9.67
CA ALA A 36 -8.89 9.66 8.76
C ALA A 36 -9.64 10.81 9.47
N ASP A 37 -10.08 10.61 10.73
CA ASP A 37 -10.72 11.64 11.54
C ASP A 37 -9.81 12.85 11.81
N VAL A 38 -8.51 12.62 11.90
CA VAL A 38 -7.53 13.70 11.98
C VAL A 38 -7.39 14.39 10.63
N LEU A 39 -7.25 13.61 9.53
CA LEU A 39 -7.11 14.16 8.19
C LEU A 39 -8.31 15.02 7.78
N VAL A 40 -9.52 14.67 8.16
CA VAL A 40 -10.73 15.47 7.88
C VAL A 40 -10.60 16.91 8.40
N LYS A 41 -9.92 17.12 9.52
CA LYS A 41 -9.71 18.44 10.14
C LYS A 41 -8.69 19.30 9.38
N HIS A 42 -7.91 18.74 8.48
CA HIS A 42 -6.86 19.42 7.72
C HIS A 42 -7.14 19.37 6.21
N PRO A 43 -8.13 20.13 5.72
CA PRO A 43 -8.64 20.03 4.35
C PRO A 43 -7.64 20.40 3.25
N ASP A 44 -6.62 21.19 3.57
CA ASP A 44 -5.62 21.68 2.60
C ASP A 44 -4.49 20.67 2.30
N THR A 45 -4.45 19.54 3.05
CA THR A 45 -3.46 18.49 2.86
C THR A 45 -4.00 17.40 1.93
N TRP A 46 -3.32 17.16 0.83
CA TRP A 46 -3.57 16.03 -0.06
C TRP A 46 -3.11 14.73 0.58
N ILE A 47 -3.80 13.64 0.26
CA ILE A 47 -3.49 12.31 0.76
C ILE A 47 -3.02 11.45 -0.42
N VAL A 48 -1.84 10.87 -0.30
CA VAL A 48 -1.34 9.86 -1.25
C VAL A 48 -1.17 8.55 -0.49
N THR A 49 -1.90 7.52 -0.91
CA THR A 49 -1.77 6.19 -0.32
C THR A 49 -1.02 5.26 -1.27
N ASP A 50 0.10 4.72 -0.80
CA ASP A 50 0.85 3.67 -1.47
C ASP A 50 0.36 2.32 -0.93
N ASP A 51 -0.58 1.73 -1.67
CA ASP A 51 -1.32 0.54 -1.26
C ASP A 51 -0.83 -0.73 -1.99
N ILE A 52 0.40 -0.70 -2.47
CA ILE A 52 1.02 -1.76 -3.29
C ILE A 52 0.99 -3.15 -2.63
N TYR A 53 0.82 -3.22 -1.31
CA TYR A 53 0.72 -4.46 -0.53
C TYR A 53 -0.70 -4.74 -0.02
N ASN A 54 -1.73 -4.04 -0.48
CA ASN A 54 -3.10 -4.11 0.02
C ASN A 54 -3.74 -5.51 -0.03
N ARG A 55 -3.23 -6.41 -0.88
CA ARG A 55 -3.65 -7.80 -0.99
C ARG A 55 -2.69 -8.79 -0.33
N MET A 56 -1.60 -8.30 0.26
CA MET A 56 -0.61 -9.12 0.95
C MET A 56 -0.76 -8.95 2.45
N LEU A 57 -1.84 -9.48 2.98
CA LEU A 57 -2.21 -9.44 4.39
C LEU A 57 -2.23 -10.86 4.96
N PHE A 58 -1.80 -11.00 6.18
CA PHE A 58 -1.67 -12.27 6.89
C PHE A 58 -2.68 -12.37 8.03
N ASP A 59 -2.77 -13.55 8.63
CA ASP A 59 -3.60 -13.80 9.82
C ASP A 59 -5.09 -13.42 9.63
N GLY A 60 -5.60 -13.46 8.39
CA GLY A 60 -6.99 -13.13 8.07
C GLY A 60 -7.35 -11.65 8.15
N LEU A 61 -6.36 -10.76 8.24
CA LEU A 61 -6.59 -9.31 8.26
C LEU A 61 -7.22 -8.82 6.96
N ALA A 62 -8.03 -7.78 7.07
CA ALA A 62 -8.69 -7.12 5.96
C ALA A 62 -8.11 -5.72 5.74
N TYR A 63 -7.82 -5.38 4.49
CA TYR A 63 -7.37 -4.05 4.11
C TYR A 63 -8.49 -3.02 4.24
N THR A 64 -8.13 -1.83 4.71
CA THR A 64 -9.01 -0.66 4.74
C THR A 64 -8.20 0.57 4.31
N ASN A 65 -8.79 1.42 3.46
CA ASN A 65 -8.20 2.70 3.08
C ASN A 65 -8.97 3.90 3.66
N PHE A 66 -8.39 5.09 3.53
CA PHE A 66 -8.98 6.32 4.08
C PHE A 66 -10.36 6.65 3.50
N VAL A 67 -10.58 6.41 2.20
CA VAL A 67 -11.86 6.71 1.54
C VAL A 67 -12.97 5.74 1.99
N GLN A 68 -12.60 4.48 2.28
CA GLN A 68 -13.54 3.53 2.89
C GLN A 68 -13.89 3.89 4.33
N ALA A 69 -12.92 4.45 5.07
CA ALA A 69 -13.13 4.89 6.45
C ALA A 69 -13.91 6.21 6.53
N ARG A 70 -13.60 7.16 5.63
CA ARG A 70 -14.22 8.49 5.56
C ARG A 70 -14.36 8.91 4.08
N PRO A 71 -15.55 8.70 3.47
CA PRO A 71 -15.81 8.99 2.06
C PRO A 71 -15.56 10.45 1.66
N GLU A 72 -15.70 11.41 2.57
CA GLU A 72 -15.41 12.83 2.37
C GLU A 72 -13.96 13.13 2.00
N LEU A 73 -13.02 12.21 2.25
CA LEU A 73 -11.61 12.36 1.87
C LEU A 73 -11.37 12.08 0.38
N ARG A 74 -12.36 11.54 -0.35
CA ARG A 74 -12.22 11.08 -1.74
C ARG A 74 -11.65 12.15 -2.67
N GLU A 75 -12.13 13.39 -2.57
CA GLU A 75 -11.79 14.49 -3.50
C GLU A 75 -10.35 15.01 -3.33
N ARG A 76 -9.58 14.46 -2.38
CA ARG A 76 -8.19 14.82 -2.15
C ARG A 76 -7.32 13.61 -1.80
N THR A 77 -7.79 12.41 -2.10
CA THR A 77 -7.03 11.17 -1.92
C THR A 77 -6.62 10.61 -3.27
N VAL A 78 -5.35 10.31 -3.41
CA VAL A 78 -4.75 9.61 -4.54
C VAL A 78 -4.29 8.24 -4.06
N PHE A 79 -4.91 7.21 -4.57
CA PHE A 79 -4.55 5.82 -4.35
C PHE A 79 -3.53 5.40 -5.41
N VAL A 80 -2.46 4.75 -5.00
CA VAL A 80 -1.41 4.22 -5.90
C VAL A 80 -1.22 2.75 -5.64
N ASP A 81 -1.22 1.94 -6.70
CA ASP A 81 -0.99 0.50 -6.63
C ASP A 81 -0.29 0.01 -7.91
N SER A 82 0.16 -1.23 -7.92
CA SER A 82 0.77 -1.85 -9.08
C SER A 82 0.57 -3.37 -9.13
N LEU A 83 0.83 -3.94 -10.29
CA LEU A 83 0.82 -5.40 -10.48
C LEU A 83 2.08 -6.08 -9.91
N SER A 84 3.08 -5.28 -9.55
CA SER A 84 4.42 -5.76 -9.19
C SER A 84 4.42 -6.74 -8.03
N LYS A 85 3.60 -6.52 -7.00
CA LYS A 85 3.61 -7.30 -5.77
C LYS A 85 2.51 -8.36 -5.76
N THR A 86 1.26 -7.95 -5.86
CA THR A 86 0.10 -8.85 -5.83
C THR A 86 0.18 -9.95 -6.88
N TYR A 87 0.64 -9.63 -8.09
CA TYR A 87 0.69 -10.59 -9.21
C TYR A 87 2.12 -11.09 -9.50
N GLY A 88 3.13 -10.66 -8.72
CA GLY A 88 4.52 -11.05 -8.95
C GLY A 88 5.07 -10.57 -10.30
N MET A 89 4.64 -9.39 -10.77
CA MET A 89 4.92 -8.84 -12.08
C MET A 89 5.81 -7.57 -12.05
N PRO A 90 6.93 -7.54 -11.28
CA PRO A 90 7.73 -6.33 -11.16
C PRO A 90 8.43 -5.93 -12.47
N GLY A 91 8.78 -6.91 -13.31
CA GLY A 91 9.44 -6.69 -14.61
C GLY A 91 8.53 -6.08 -15.67
N TRP A 92 7.21 -6.16 -15.51
CA TRP A 92 6.24 -5.63 -16.47
C TRP A 92 6.06 -4.11 -16.38
N ARG A 93 6.52 -3.50 -15.32
CA ARG A 93 6.53 -2.05 -15.11
C ARG A 93 5.15 -1.39 -15.25
N VAL A 94 4.10 -2.00 -14.67
CA VAL A 94 2.74 -1.48 -14.67
C VAL A 94 2.31 -1.09 -13.26
N GLY A 95 1.98 0.18 -13.09
CA GLY A 95 1.28 0.73 -11.94
C GLY A 95 0.06 1.50 -12.38
N PHE A 96 -0.81 1.79 -11.47
CA PHE A 96 -2.01 2.58 -11.70
C PHE A 96 -2.33 3.45 -10.48
N MET A 97 -3.09 4.48 -10.72
CA MET A 97 -3.62 5.33 -9.67
C MET A 97 -5.13 5.50 -9.82
N ALA A 98 -5.78 5.77 -8.70
CA ALA A 98 -7.15 6.26 -8.67
C ALA A 98 -7.23 7.51 -7.78
N GLY A 99 -7.98 8.50 -8.22
CA GLY A 99 -8.10 9.78 -7.50
C GLY A 99 -8.99 10.76 -8.24
N PRO A 100 -9.02 12.02 -7.80
CA PRO A 100 -9.80 13.05 -8.45
C PRO A 100 -9.42 13.24 -9.92
N GLU A 101 -10.40 13.53 -10.76
CA GLU A 101 -10.23 13.67 -12.20
C GLU A 101 -9.15 14.69 -12.57
N SER A 102 -9.08 15.80 -11.86
CA SER A 102 -8.06 16.85 -12.08
C SER A 102 -6.63 16.31 -11.92
N VAL A 103 -6.39 15.43 -10.95
CA VAL A 103 -5.08 14.78 -10.75
C VAL A 103 -4.82 13.77 -11.87
N ALA A 104 -5.82 12.97 -12.24
CA ALA A 104 -5.69 11.99 -13.32
C ALA A 104 -5.36 12.68 -14.67
N GLN A 105 -6.00 13.80 -14.99
CA GLN A 105 -5.73 14.61 -16.17
C GLN A 105 -4.30 15.19 -16.16
N ALA A 106 -3.87 15.76 -15.02
CA ALA A 106 -2.53 16.30 -14.86
C ALA A 106 -1.44 15.21 -15.05
N LEU A 107 -1.65 14.02 -14.46
CA LEU A 107 -0.73 12.89 -14.62
C LEU A 107 -0.74 12.33 -16.04
N THR A 108 -1.88 12.31 -16.73
CA THR A 108 -1.95 11.92 -18.15
C THR A 108 -1.12 12.87 -19.01
N THR A 109 -1.24 14.17 -18.78
CA THR A 109 -0.43 15.19 -19.49
C THR A 109 1.06 15.03 -19.18
N LEU A 110 1.42 14.80 -17.91
CA LEU A 110 2.81 14.58 -17.52
C LEU A 110 3.38 13.32 -18.19
N ASN A 111 2.65 12.22 -18.14
CA ASN A 111 3.08 10.94 -18.73
C ASN A 111 3.25 11.04 -20.24
N SER A 112 2.35 11.71 -20.96
CA SER A 112 2.44 11.86 -22.41
C SER A 112 3.70 12.64 -22.85
N ASN A 113 4.20 13.52 -21.98
CA ASN A 113 5.41 14.30 -22.25
C ASN A 113 6.70 13.63 -21.72
N HIS A 114 6.59 12.62 -20.86
CA HIS A 114 7.75 11.99 -20.21
C HIS A 114 8.02 10.58 -20.73
N ILE A 115 7.03 9.68 -20.66
CA ILE A 115 7.17 8.26 -21.03
C ILE A 115 6.21 7.82 -22.14
N THR A 116 5.34 8.70 -22.59
CA THR A 116 4.30 8.49 -23.58
C THR A 116 3.19 7.56 -23.08
N ASN A 117 3.43 6.26 -22.95
CA ASN A 117 2.47 5.28 -22.46
C ASN A 117 3.18 4.02 -21.95
N VAL A 118 2.42 3.17 -21.24
CA VAL A 118 2.86 1.83 -20.86
C VAL A 118 2.91 0.96 -22.12
N HIS A 119 3.91 0.06 -22.18
CA HIS A 119 4.07 -0.87 -23.30
C HIS A 119 2.81 -1.75 -23.48
N GLU A 120 2.32 -1.91 -24.71
CA GLU A 120 1.04 -2.60 -25.02
C GLU A 120 0.99 -4.04 -24.51
N VAL A 121 2.08 -4.80 -24.61
CA VAL A 121 2.17 -6.16 -24.06
C VAL A 121 1.98 -6.15 -22.55
N SER A 122 2.55 -5.14 -21.87
CA SER A 122 2.38 -4.97 -20.42
C SER A 122 0.92 -4.62 -20.06
N ILE A 123 0.24 -3.82 -20.90
CA ILE A 123 -1.19 -3.52 -20.72
C ILE A 123 -2.03 -4.78 -20.89
N ALA A 124 -1.78 -5.57 -21.93
CA ALA A 124 -2.50 -6.83 -22.16
C ALA A 124 -2.31 -7.80 -20.98
N ALA A 125 -1.08 -7.92 -20.49
CA ALA A 125 -0.77 -8.73 -19.30
C ALA A 125 -1.48 -8.20 -18.04
N ALA A 126 -1.54 -6.87 -17.88
CA ALA A 126 -2.26 -6.23 -16.78
C ALA A 126 -3.76 -6.53 -16.80
N ILE A 127 -4.39 -6.41 -17.97
CA ILE A 127 -5.81 -6.74 -18.14
C ILE A 127 -6.05 -8.21 -17.79
N ALA A 128 -5.23 -9.12 -18.28
CA ALA A 128 -5.34 -10.54 -17.98
C ALA A 128 -5.19 -10.84 -16.48
N ALA A 129 -4.22 -10.19 -15.80
CA ALA A 129 -4.00 -10.35 -14.36
C ALA A 129 -5.19 -9.83 -13.53
N LEU A 130 -5.71 -8.65 -13.86
CA LEU A 130 -6.80 -8.01 -13.11
C LEU A 130 -8.17 -8.64 -13.36
N SER A 131 -8.42 -9.14 -14.59
CA SER A 131 -9.70 -9.73 -14.99
C SER A 131 -9.75 -11.24 -14.83
N GLY A 132 -8.60 -11.90 -14.69
CA GLY A 132 -8.47 -13.34 -14.57
C GLY A 132 -8.78 -13.86 -13.16
N PRO A 133 -8.67 -15.19 -12.96
CA PRO A 133 -8.84 -15.82 -11.66
C PRO A 133 -7.90 -15.24 -10.60
N GLN A 134 -8.40 -15.03 -9.38
CA GLN A 134 -7.65 -14.44 -8.27
C GLN A 134 -7.15 -15.48 -7.25
N ASP A 135 -7.31 -16.75 -7.54
CA ASP A 135 -6.86 -17.86 -6.70
C ASP A 135 -5.34 -17.98 -6.61
N VAL A 136 -4.63 -17.67 -7.72
CA VAL A 136 -3.15 -17.70 -7.76
C VAL A 136 -2.55 -16.63 -6.85
N PRO A 137 -2.93 -15.34 -6.91
CA PRO A 137 -2.49 -14.34 -5.93
C PRO A 137 -2.82 -14.74 -4.49
N ALA A 138 -4.02 -15.24 -4.23
CA ALA A 138 -4.43 -15.67 -2.89
C ALA A 138 -3.58 -16.87 -2.38
N ALA A 139 -3.22 -17.82 -3.25
CA ALA A 139 -2.32 -18.91 -2.89
C ALA A 139 -0.92 -18.40 -2.54
N LYS A 140 -0.42 -17.41 -3.28
CA LYS A 140 0.87 -16.78 -3.00
C LYS A 140 0.90 -16.07 -1.66
N VAL A 141 -0.16 -15.40 -1.25
CA VAL A 141 -0.25 -14.78 0.08
C VAL A 141 -0.09 -15.84 1.18
N ARG A 142 -0.77 -16.98 1.10
CA ARG A 142 -0.62 -18.08 2.05
C ARG A 142 0.80 -18.65 2.09
N GLU A 143 1.47 -18.72 0.93
CA GLU A 143 2.87 -19.15 0.84
C GLU A 143 3.81 -18.15 1.54
N PHE A 144 3.59 -16.84 1.36
CA PHE A 144 4.37 -15.80 2.05
C PHE A 144 4.11 -15.80 3.56
N GLU A 145 2.89 -16.03 3.97
CA GLU A 145 2.54 -16.16 5.40
C GLU A 145 3.32 -17.31 6.05
N ALA A 146 3.34 -18.49 5.43
CA ALA A 146 4.11 -19.63 5.91
C ALA A 146 5.63 -19.34 5.94
N LYS A 147 6.15 -18.64 4.94
CA LYS A 147 7.57 -18.21 4.92
C LYS A 147 7.88 -17.20 6.02
N ARG A 148 6.98 -16.24 6.27
CA ARG A 148 7.09 -15.32 7.40
C ARG A 148 7.30 -16.08 8.70
N ASP A 149 6.43 -17.05 8.97
CA ASP A 149 6.47 -17.83 10.22
C ASP A 149 7.77 -18.62 10.36
N GLN A 150 8.28 -19.20 9.26
CA GLN A 150 9.57 -19.87 9.23
C GLN A 150 10.72 -18.90 9.54
N VAL A 151 10.74 -17.71 8.94
CA VAL A 151 11.78 -16.70 9.16
C VAL A 151 11.74 -16.19 10.61
N LEU A 152 10.56 -15.93 11.17
CA LEU A 152 10.42 -15.51 12.56
C LEU A 152 10.92 -16.58 13.53
N ALA A 153 10.59 -17.85 13.27
CA ALA A 153 11.09 -18.97 14.07
C ALA A 153 12.61 -19.09 14.02
N ALA A 154 13.23 -18.82 12.87
CA ALA A 154 14.70 -18.81 12.73
C ALA A 154 15.33 -17.62 13.45
N LEU A 155 14.77 -16.41 13.31
CA LEU A 155 15.26 -15.20 13.99
C LEU A 155 15.17 -15.33 15.52
N ALA A 156 14.14 -15.97 16.04
CA ALA A 156 13.97 -16.20 17.47
C ALA A 156 15.06 -17.09 18.10
N GLN A 157 15.84 -17.80 17.30
CA GLN A 157 16.98 -18.59 17.77
C GLN A 157 18.26 -17.76 17.94
N ILE A 158 18.28 -16.52 17.46
CA ILE A 158 19.47 -15.66 17.49
C ILE A 158 19.39 -14.79 18.76
N PRO A 159 20.34 -14.95 19.72
CA PRO A 159 20.35 -14.14 20.93
C PRO A 159 20.44 -12.64 20.62
N GLY A 160 19.63 -11.84 21.28
CA GLY A 160 19.62 -10.38 21.14
C GLY A 160 18.81 -9.86 19.94
N VAL A 161 18.33 -10.73 19.05
CA VAL A 161 17.47 -10.31 17.93
C VAL A 161 16.01 -10.32 18.36
N VAL A 162 15.33 -9.19 18.15
CA VAL A 162 13.88 -9.03 18.36
C VAL A 162 13.23 -8.63 17.05
N CYS A 163 12.27 -9.40 16.57
CA CYS A 163 11.54 -9.10 15.34
C CYS A 163 10.04 -9.03 15.61
N PRO A 164 9.42 -7.83 15.49
CA PRO A 164 7.97 -7.73 15.49
C PRO A 164 7.38 -8.60 14.38
N LYS A 165 6.27 -9.28 14.66
CA LYS A 165 5.58 -10.13 13.68
C LYS A 165 4.98 -9.26 12.59
N PRO A 166 5.42 -9.37 11.32
CA PRO A 166 4.79 -8.63 10.23
C PRO A 166 3.38 -9.17 9.95
N GLU A 167 2.46 -8.28 9.70
CA GLU A 167 1.05 -8.57 9.44
C GLU A 167 0.70 -8.50 7.96
N GLY A 168 1.64 -7.99 7.13
CA GLY A 168 1.48 -7.90 5.69
C GLY A 168 2.80 -7.66 4.95
N ALA A 169 2.72 -7.42 3.66
CA ALA A 169 3.85 -7.32 2.74
C ALA A 169 4.72 -8.60 2.72
N PHE A 170 6.03 -8.50 2.50
CA PHE A 170 6.95 -9.65 2.53
C PHE A 170 8.29 -9.28 3.19
N TYR A 171 8.23 -8.43 4.20
CA TYR A 171 9.41 -7.96 4.93
C TYR A 171 9.39 -8.46 6.36
N VAL A 172 10.59 -8.68 6.90
CA VAL A 172 10.84 -8.72 8.34
C VAL A 172 11.80 -7.58 8.68
N PHE A 173 11.60 -6.95 9.82
CA PHE A 173 12.39 -5.79 10.24
C PHE A 173 12.88 -6.01 11.68
N PRO A 174 13.92 -6.87 11.85
CA PRO A 174 14.44 -7.20 13.17
C PRO A 174 15.24 -6.04 13.77
N ASP A 175 15.12 -5.87 15.08
CA ASP A 175 16.04 -5.13 15.91
C ASP A 175 17.22 -6.04 16.28
N ILE A 176 18.42 -5.57 16.03
CA ILE A 176 19.68 -6.30 16.25
C ILE A 176 20.63 -5.54 17.19
N ALA A 177 20.12 -4.53 17.91
CA ALA A 177 20.93 -3.70 18.81
C ALA A 177 21.33 -4.42 20.10
#